data_1be32df4391da2e5a0a115a651d4c23a
#
_entry.id   1be32df4391da2e5a0a115a651d4c23a
#
_cell.length_a   1.000
_cell.length_b   1.000
_cell.length_c   1.000
_cell.angle_alpha   90.00
_cell.angle_beta   90.00
_cell.angle_gamma   90.00
#
_symmetry.space_group_name_H-M   'P 1'
#
loop_
_entity.id
_entity.type
_entity.pdbx_description
1 polymer ?
#
loop_
_entity_poly.entity_id
_entity_poly.type
_entity_poly.pdbx_seq_one_letter_code
_entity_poly.pdbx_strand_id
1 'polypeptide(L)' 'YFIEGHVPLEAINKLLKERPDIDGIALPGMPIGTPGMPGDKEEPYVIYQLVDGNFSVFMTI' A
#
# COMPACT_ATOMS: atom_id res chain seq x y z
N TYR A 1 -0.40 -1.18 -13.12
CA TYR A 1 -0.67 -1.49 -11.71
C TYR A 1 -1.99 -0.89 -11.27
N PHE A 2 -2.71 -1.59 -10.41
CA PHE A 2 -3.80 -0.94 -9.71
C PHE A 2 -3.38 -0.57 -8.29
N ILE A 3 -4.05 0.40 -7.70
CA ILE A 3 -3.80 0.85 -6.34
C ILE A 3 -5.16 0.94 -5.65
N GLU A 4 -5.33 0.18 -4.59
CA GLU A 4 -6.60 0.11 -3.86
C GLU A 4 -6.44 0.58 -2.42
N GLY A 5 -7.40 1.37 -1.95
CA GLY A 5 -7.38 1.93 -0.61
C GLY A 5 -6.53 3.20 -0.51
N HIS A 6 -6.20 3.58 0.71
CA HIS A 6 -5.46 4.82 0.98
C HIS A 6 -3.96 4.58 1.07
N VAL A 7 -3.37 4.09 -0.04
CA VAL A 7 -1.96 3.75 -0.09
C VAL A 7 -1.10 5.02 -0.01
N PRO A 8 -0.15 5.10 0.94
CA PRO A 8 0.73 6.27 1.06
C PRO A 8 1.64 6.45 -0.14
N LEU A 9 2.05 7.70 -0.40
CA LEU A 9 2.95 8.01 -1.50
C LEU A 9 4.25 7.22 -1.48
N GLU A 10 4.77 6.93 -0.29
CA GLU A 10 6.00 6.13 -0.14
C GLU A 10 5.89 4.78 -0.84
N ALA A 11 4.73 4.12 -0.68
CA ALA A 11 4.49 2.82 -1.31
C ALA A 11 4.34 2.96 -2.82
N ILE A 12 3.66 4.01 -3.27
CA ILE A 12 3.49 4.28 -4.70
C ILE A 12 4.83 4.58 -5.34
N ASN A 13 5.67 5.39 -4.69
CA ASN A 13 7.00 5.71 -5.18
C ASN A 13 7.88 4.48 -5.29
N LYS A 14 7.83 3.58 -4.29
CA LYS A 14 8.56 2.32 -4.32
C LYS A 14 8.10 1.45 -5.50
N LEU A 15 6.79 1.35 -5.69
CA LEU A 15 6.20 0.59 -6.79
C LEU A 15 6.71 1.08 -8.15
N LEU A 16 6.68 2.40 -8.36
CA LEU A 16 7.09 3.00 -9.63
C LEU A 16 8.59 2.94 -9.84
N LYS A 17 9.37 3.00 -8.78
CA LYS A 17 10.83 2.94 -8.84
C LYS A 17 11.32 1.52 -9.14
N GLU A 18 10.76 0.53 -8.48
CA GLU A 18 11.21 -0.86 -8.62
C GLU A 18 10.54 -1.60 -9.76
N ARG A 19 9.32 -1.20 -10.10
CA ARG A 19 8.52 -1.81 -11.17
C ARG A 19 8.45 -3.33 -11.07
N PRO A 20 8.04 -3.87 -9.91
CA PRO A 20 7.98 -5.32 -9.74
C PRO A 20 6.90 -5.94 -10.63
N ASP A 21 7.03 -7.23 -10.89
CA ASP A 21 6.07 -7.97 -11.71
C ASP A 21 4.87 -8.41 -10.86
N ILE A 22 4.03 -7.43 -10.53
CA ILE A 22 2.83 -7.63 -9.72
C ILE A 22 1.65 -6.92 -10.40
N ASP A 23 0.43 -7.26 -10.00
CA ASP A 23 -0.78 -6.64 -10.57
C ASP A 23 -1.07 -5.27 -9.94
N GLY A 24 -0.80 -5.13 -8.64
CA GLY A 24 -1.04 -3.88 -7.93
C GLY A 24 -0.72 -3.98 -6.46
N ILE A 25 -1.02 -2.92 -5.73
CA ILE A 25 -0.82 -2.84 -4.28
C ILE A 25 -2.08 -2.34 -3.61
N ALA A 26 -2.25 -2.68 -2.34
CA ALA A 26 -3.44 -2.32 -1.57
C ALA A 26 -3.10 -2.06 -0.12
N LEU A 27 -3.82 -1.10 0.47
CA LEU A 27 -3.85 -0.89 1.91
C LEU A 27 -5.31 -1.02 2.34
N PRO A 28 -5.76 -2.21 2.76
CA PRO A 28 -7.14 -2.40 3.15
C PRO A 28 -7.48 -1.62 4.41
N GLY A 29 -8.71 -1.15 4.48
CA GLY A 29 -9.16 -0.29 5.57
C GLY A 29 -8.71 1.14 5.37
N MET A 30 -8.83 1.95 6.43
CA MET A 30 -8.48 3.37 6.43
C MET A 30 -7.76 3.71 7.73
N PRO A 31 -6.47 3.29 7.88
CA PRO A 31 -5.72 3.60 9.09
C PRO A 31 -5.57 5.10 9.30
N ILE A 32 -5.61 5.53 10.55
CA ILE A 32 -5.39 6.93 10.92
C ILE A 32 -4.02 7.36 10.40
N GLY A 33 -3.95 8.56 9.81
CA GLY A 33 -2.70 9.10 9.26
C GLY A 33 -2.45 8.79 7.80
N THR A 34 -3.29 7.96 7.15
CA THR A 34 -3.20 7.76 5.69
C THR A 34 -3.94 8.90 4.97
N PRO A 35 -3.68 9.08 3.64
CA PRO A 35 -4.43 10.07 2.87
C PRO A 35 -5.94 9.83 3.01
N GLY A 36 -6.69 10.87 3.38
CA GLY A 36 -8.11 10.77 3.62
C GLY A 36 -8.53 10.41 5.05
N MET A 37 -7.58 10.05 5.91
CA MET A 37 -7.83 9.75 7.33
C MET A 37 -6.87 10.59 8.17
N PRO A 38 -7.25 11.82 8.52
CA PRO A 38 -6.38 12.71 9.30
C PRO A 38 -6.13 12.16 10.71
N GLY A 39 -4.95 12.45 11.23
CA GLY A 39 -4.53 12.02 12.56
C GLY A 39 -3.11 11.48 12.55
N ASP A 40 -2.61 11.13 13.71
CA ASP A 40 -1.28 10.56 13.83
C ASP A 40 -1.33 9.06 13.52
N LYS A 41 -0.26 8.57 12.92
CA LYS A 41 -0.10 7.15 12.63
C LYS A 41 0.08 6.40 13.95
N GLU A 42 -0.82 5.45 14.24
CA GLU A 42 -0.82 4.71 15.49
C GLU A 42 -0.13 3.35 15.38
N GLU A 43 -0.08 2.77 14.17
CA GLU A 43 0.50 1.45 13.94
C GLU A 43 1.16 1.42 12.57
N PRO A 44 2.07 0.46 12.32
CA PRO A 44 2.66 0.32 10.99
C PRO A 44 1.60 0.03 9.93
N TYR A 45 1.79 0.62 8.76
CA TYR A 45 0.96 0.34 7.60
C TYR A 45 1.54 -0.85 6.85
N VAL A 46 0.78 -1.92 6.73
CA VAL A 46 1.18 -3.09 5.95
C VAL A 46 0.55 -2.96 4.57
N ILE A 47 1.40 -2.74 3.58
CA ILE A 47 0.96 -2.60 2.19
C ILE A 47 1.09 -3.96 1.53
N TYR A 48 0.00 -4.45 0.94
CA TYR A 48 -0.03 -5.74 0.28
C TYR A 48 0.16 -5.61 -1.22
N GLN A 49 0.77 -6.60 -1.83
CA GLN A 49 0.83 -6.72 -3.29
C GLN A 49 -0.10 -7.85 -3.73
N LEU A 50 -0.65 -7.72 -4.91
CA LEU A 50 -1.49 -8.75 -5.53
C LEU A 50 -0.75 -9.34 -6.73
N VAL A 51 -0.57 -10.67 -6.71
CA VAL A 51 0.08 -11.41 -7.80
C VAL A 51 -0.77 -12.64 -8.08
N ASP A 52 -1.34 -12.71 -9.28
CA ASP A 52 -2.16 -13.84 -9.73
C ASP A 52 -3.26 -14.22 -8.73
N GLY A 53 -3.92 -13.21 -8.15
CA GLY A 53 -5.00 -13.42 -7.20
C GLY A 53 -4.56 -13.69 -5.77
N ASN A 54 -3.27 -13.69 -5.49
CA ASN A 54 -2.74 -13.94 -4.14
C ASN A 54 -2.15 -12.67 -3.54
N PHE A 55 -2.48 -12.40 -2.28
CA PHE A 55 -1.93 -11.27 -1.55
C PHE A 55 -0.70 -11.69 -0.76
N SER A 56 0.30 -10.82 -0.75
CA SER A 56 1.47 -10.95 0.12
C SER A 56 1.95 -9.55 0.50
N VAL A 57 2.86 -9.46 1.47
CA VAL A 57 3.32 -8.16 1.94
C VAL A 57 4.24 -7.52 0.90
N PHE A 58 3.92 -6.28 0.50
CA PHE A 58 4.77 -5.48 -0.39
C PHE A 58 5.79 -4.68 0.40
N MET A 59 5.33 -3.97 1.42
CA MET A 59 6.19 -3.21 2.34
C MET A 59 5.41 -2.86 3.60
N THR A 60 6.15 -2.49 4.63
CA THR A 60 5.58 -1.99 5.88
C THR A 60 6.20 -0.62 6.16
N ILE A 61 5.36 0.33 6.46
CA ILE A 61 5.80 1.71 6.73
C ILE A 61 5.60 2.04 8.20
#